data_093906dc050cca1c3268ee922bed0141
#
_entry.id   093906dc050cca1c3268ee922bed0141
#
_cell.length_a   1.000
_cell.length_b   1.000
_cell.length_c   1.000
_cell.angle_alpha   90.00
_cell.angle_beta   90.00
_cell.angle_gamma   90.00
#
_symmetry.space_group_name_H-M   'P 1'
#
loop_
_entity.id
_entity.type
_entity.pdbx_description
1 polymer ?
#
loop_
_entity_poly.entity_id
_entity_poly.type
_entity_poly.pdbx_seq_one_letter_code
_entity_poly.pdbx_strand_id
1 'polypeptide(L)'
;MIMGGAYLSDMNPKLTSSEIAERGILNEANNGLSNRRGTLAMARLADYEHSATSEFFINLASNDHLDYVQTEDGRLNGYCVFGKVIEGLEIADKIASLPAKPQAGVEGGARIPTDPVVILAIEQVGPR
;
A
#
# COMPACT_ATOMS: atom_id res chain seq x y z
N MET A 1 7.75 -2.92 4.80
CA MET A 1 6.58 -3.25 3.95
C MET A 1 6.99 -3.47 2.50
N ILE A 2 6.15 -4.15 1.76
CA ILE A 2 6.23 -4.17 0.29
C ILE A 2 4.97 -3.53 -0.28
N MET A 3 5.09 -2.88 -1.44
CA MET A 3 4.00 -2.14 -2.07
C MET A 3 3.78 -2.65 -3.49
N GLY A 4 2.53 -2.65 -3.93
CA GLY A 4 2.18 -3.08 -5.27
C GLY A 4 0.92 -2.37 -5.79
N GLY A 5 0.66 -2.51 -7.08
CA GLY A 5 -0.56 -2.00 -7.70
C GLY A 5 -0.48 -0.59 -8.28
N ALA A 6 0.65 0.13 -8.14
CA ALA A 6 0.81 1.49 -8.66
C ALA A 6 1.37 1.54 -10.08
N TYR A 7 2.10 0.51 -10.51
CA TYR A 7 2.84 0.52 -11.77
C TYR A 7 2.40 -0.61 -12.70
N LEU A 8 2.55 -0.38 -13.99
CA LEU A 8 2.47 -1.40 -15.02
C LEU A 8 3.75 -2.27 -15.01
N SER A 9 3.74 -3.38 -15.73
CA SER A 9 4.91 -4.29 -15.80
C SER A 9 6.17 -3.64 -16.40
N ASP A 10 6.01 -2.57 -17.17
CA ASP A 10 7.09 -1.76 -17.73
C ASP A 10 7.57 -0.66 -16.77
N MET A 11 7.09 -0.65 -15.53
CA MET A 11 7.36 0.34 -14.48
C MET A 11 6.84 1.75 -14.76
N ASN A 12 5.94 1.92 -15.72
CA ASN A 12 5.21 3.17 -15.89
C ASN A 12 4.08 3.27 -14.87
N PRO A 13 3.83 4.45 -14.26
CA PRO A 13 2.71 4.63 -13.36
C PRO A 13 1.38 4.36 -14.06
N LYS A 14 0.44 3.71 -13.38
CA LYS A 14 -0.92 3.50 -13.90
C LYS A 14 -1.72 4.80 -13.97
N LEU A 15 -1.53 5.66 -12.99
CA LEU A 15 -2.29 6.91 -12.82
C LEU A 15 -1.34 8.06 -12.50
N THR A 16 -1.67 9.25 -12.96
CA THR A 16 -1.03 10.50 -12.52
C THR A 16 -1.50 10.87 -11.11
N SER A 17 -0.78 11.77 -10.45
CA SER A 17 -1.18 12.27 -9.12
C SER A 17 -2.57 12.93 -9.14
N SER A 18 -2.90 13.65 -10.23
CA SER A 18 -4.23 14.25 -10.41
C SER A 18 -5.32 13.18 -10.51
N GLU A 19 -5.10 12.15 -11.31
CA GLU A 19 -6.04 11.04 -11.46
C GLU A 19 -6.23 10.27 -10.15
N ILE A 20 -5.17 10.08 -9.38
CA ILE A 20 -5.24 9.46 -8.05
C ILE A 20 -6.12 10.30 -7.14
N ALA A 21 -5.92 11.61 -7.09
CA ALA A 21 -6.71 12.51 -6.25
C ALA A 21 -8.21 12.53 -6.66
N GLU A 22 -8.50 12.45 -7.96
CA GLU A 22 -9.88 12.46 -8.48
C GLU A 22 -10.62 11.14 -8.29
N ARG A 23 -9.89 10.01 -8.34
CA ARG A 23 -10.47 8.65 -8.32
C ARG A 23 -10.39 7.99 -6.95
N GLY A 24 -9.86 8.67 -5.96
CA GLY A 24 -9.68 8.12 -4.63
C GLY A 24 -10.98 7.73 -3.95
N ILE A 25 -10.93 6.62 -3.24
CA ILE A 25 -12.06 6.15 -2.41
C ILE A 25 -11.96 6.71 -1.01
N LEU A 26 -13.09 6.69 -0.30
CA LEU A 26 -13.17 7.14 1.09
C LEU A 26 -12.18 6.36 1.96
N ASN A 27 -11.41 7.07 2.78
CA ASN A 27 -10.51 6.46 3.75
C ASN A 27 -11.32 5.92 4.94
N GLU A 28 -11.20 4.63 5.19
CA GLU A 28 -11.87 3.94 6.30
C GLU A 28 -10.85 3.49 7.37
N ALA A 29 -9.76 4.22 7.53
CA ALA A 29 -8.71 3.88 8.51
C ALA A 29 -9.22 3.83 9.95
N ASN A 30 -10.34 4.49 10.24
CA ASN A 30 -11.01 4.47 11.53
C ASN A 30 -11.87 3.20 11.79
N ASN A 31 -11.55 2.11 11.13
CA ASN A 31 -12.28 0.83 11.24
C ASN A 31 -11.83 -0.06 12.42
N GLY A 32 -10.91 0.44 13.27
CA GLY A 32 -10.40 -0.31 14.42
C GLY A 32 -9.30 -1.32 14.12
N LEU A 33 -8.88 -1.44 12.86
CA LEU A 33 -7.80 -2.34 12.45
C LEU A 33 -6.45 -1.61 12.50
N SER A 34 -5.40 -2.34 12.88
CA SER A 34 -4.05 -1.81 13.01
C SER A 34 -3.12 -2.37 11.92
N ASN A 35 -2.15 -1.55 11.52
CA ASN A 35 -1.11 -1.89 10.54
C ASN A 35 -0.05 -2.81 11.16
N ARG A 36 -0.44 -4.00 11.55
CA ARG A 36 0.43 -5.03 12.12
C ARG A 36 1.04 -5.91 11.04
N ARG A 37 2.13 -6.60 11.39
CA ARG A 37 2.75 -7.58 10.49
C ARG A 37 1.71 -8.54 9.91
N GLY A 38 1.73 -8.70 8.58
CA GLY A 38 0.83 -9.57 7.83
C GLY A 38 -0.45 -8.91 7.36
N THR A 39 -0.73 -7.66 7.72
CA THR A 39 -1.92 -6.94 7.24
C THR A 39 -1.68 -6.27 5.91
N LEU A 40 -2.77 -6.11 5.14
CA LEU A 40 -2.82 -5.36 3.89
C LEU A 40 -3.51 -4.02 4.14
N ALA A 41 -2.92 -2.96 3.62
CA ALA A 41 -3.50 -1.62 3.72
C ALA A 41 -3.41 -0.88 2.39
N MET A 42 -4.28 0.12 2.22
CA MET A 42 -4.29 0.97 1.03
C MET A 42 -3.22 2.06 1.12
N ALA A 43 -2.39 2.16 0.09
CA ALA A 43 -1.54 3.33 -0.09
C ALA A 43 -2.38 4.51 -0.59
N ARG A 44 -1.95 5.72 -0.29
CA ARG A 44 -2.61 6.96 -0.67
C ARG A 44 -1.60 8.11 -0.76
N LEU A 45 -2.03 9.23 -1.32
CA LEU A 45 -1.24 10.46 -1.27
C LEU A 45 -1.25 11.03 0.16
N ALA A 46 -0.09 11.49 0.64
CA ALA A 46 0.07 11.95 2.02
C ALA A 46 -0.85 13.13 2.37
N ASP A 47 -1.00 14.07 1.45
CA ASP A 47 -1.79 15.29 1.65
C ASP A 47 -3.29 15.13 1.34
N TYR A 48 -3.71 13.98 0.83
CA TYR A 48 -5.08 13.71 0.41
C TYR A 48 -5.61 12.45 1.12
N GLU A 49 -6.42 12.67 2.15
CA GLU A 49 -6.93 11.57 2.98
C GLU A 49 -7.76 10.53 2.21
N HIS A 50 -8.45 10.93 1.14
CA HIS A 50 -9.32 10.08 0.31
C HIS A 50 -8.73 9.88 -1.08
N SER A 51 -7.50 9.42 -1.16
CA SER A 51 -6.78 9.26 -2.43
C SER A 51 -6.32 7.82 -2.72
N ALA A 52 -6.81 6.85 -1.98
CA ALA A 52 -6.52 5.45 -2.27
C ALA A 52 -7.19 5.00 -3.57
N THR A 53 -6.46 4.32 -4.42
CA THR A 53 -6.95 3.79 -5.70
C THR A 53 -6.61 2.31 -5.85
N SER A 54 -5.50 1.97 -6.49
CA SER A 54 -5.08 0.59 -6.76
C SER A 54 -3.84 0.17 -5.98
N GLU A 55 -3.10 1.12 -5.44
CA GLU A 55 -1.87 0.80 -4.71
C GLU A 55 -2.16 0.32 -3.30
N PHE A 56 -1.53 -0.75 -2.93
CA PHE A 56 -1.64 -1.34 -1.60
C PHE A 56 -0.26 -1.71 -1.06
N PHE A 57 -0.18 -1.99 0.22
CA PHE A 57 1.03 -2.52 0.82
C PHE A 57 0.74 -3.65 1.81
N ILE A 58 1.74 -4.49 1.99
CA ILE A 58 1.74 -5.56 3.00
C ILE A 58 2.70 -5.14 4.11
N ASN A 59 2.20 -5.06 5.32
CA ASN A 59 3.00 -4.77 6.49
C ASN A 59 3.86 -5.99 6.85
N LEU A 60 5.17 -5.82 6.87
CA LEU A 60 6.13 -6.87 7.26
C LEU A 60 6.66 -6.69 8.69
N ALA A 61 6.24 -5.64 9.35
CA ALA A 61 6.48 -5.34 10.76
C ALA A 61 5.25 -4.64 11.32
N SER A 62 5.20 -4.45 12.63
CA SER A 62 4.17 -3.61 13.24
C SER A 62 4.47 -2.15 12.96
N ASN A 63 3.60 -1.50 12.21
CA ASN A 63 3.70 -0.11 11.78
C ASN A 63 2.57 0.72 12.40
N ASP A 64 2.46 0.71 13.72
CA ASP A 64 1.39 1.38 14.48
C ASP A 64 1.33 2.89 14.19
N HIS A 65 2.44 3.49 13.77
CA HIS A 65 2.49 4.90 13.36
C HIS A 65 1.66 5.20 12.10
N LEU A 66 1.22 4.18 11.37
CA LEU A 66 0.34 4.30 10.20
C LEU A 66 -1.14 4.18 10.56
N ASP A 67 -1.46 3.91 11.81
CA ASP A 67 -2.84 3.74 12.26
C ASP A 67 -3.57 5.08 12.35
N TYR A 68 -4.89 4.99 12.29
CA TYR A 68 -5.76 6.14 12.52
C TYR A 68 -5.56 6.70 13.94
N VAL A 69 -5.44 7.99 14.01
CA VAL A 69 -5.44 8.74 15.28
C VAL A 69 -6.52 9.81 15.20
N GLN A 70 -7.40 9.85 16.19
CA GLN A 70 -8.42 10.89 16.24
C GLN A 70 -7.77 12.26 16.47
N THR A 71 -8.10 13.22 15.61
CA THR A 71 -7.62 14.60 15.65
C THR A 71 -8.77 15.55 15.88
N GLU A 72 -8.46 16.75 16.40
CA GLU A 72 -9.48 17.78 16.69
C GLU A 72 -10.22 18.28 15.44
N ASP A 73 -9.55 18.27 14.30
CA ASP A 73 -10.13 18.69 13.02
C ASP A 73 -11.01 17.62 12.36
N GLY A 74 -11.09 16.43 12.94
CA GLY A 74 -11.92 15.34 12.45
C GLY A 74 -11.45 14.70 11.14
N ARG A 75 -10.24 15.00 10.67
CA ARG A 75 -9.69 14.42 9.44
C ARG A 75 -9.46 12.92 9.59
N LEU A 76 -9.75 12.17 8.51
CA LEU A 76 -9.49 10.75 8.44
C LEU A 76 -8.03 10.50 8.03
N ASN A 77 -7.14 10.56 8.99
CA ASN A 77 -5.74 10.22 8.81
C ASN A 77 -5.53 8.70 8.85
N GLY A 78 -4.27 8.28 8.77
CA GLY A 78 -3.91 6.87 8.82
C GLY A 78 -4.08 6.17 7.47
N TYR A 79 -3.72 4.90 7.46
CA TYR A 79 -3.77 4.02 6.29
C TYR A 79 -4.71 2.86 6.59
N CYS A 80 -5.72 2.71 5.75
CA CYS A 80 -6.81 1.78 5.96
C CYS A 80 -6.36 0.33 5.77
N VAL A 81 -6.33 -0.44 6.85
CA VAL A 81 -6.18 -1.89 6.78
C VAL A 81 -7.49 -2.51 6.31
N PHE A 82 -7.43 -3.34 5.27
CA PHE A 82 -8.62 -3.98 4.70
C PHE A 82 -8.52 -5.51 4.61
N GLY A 83 -7.37 -6.09 4.95
CA GLY A 83 -7.17 -7.51 4.88
C GLY A 83 -5.91 -7.98 5.59
N LYS A 84 -5.69 -9.28 5.56
CA LYS A 84 -4.48 -9.90 6.09
C LYS A 84 -4.04 -11.07 5.21
N VAL A 85 -2.75 -11.32 5.18
CA VAL A 85 -2.18 -12.50 4.54
C VAL A 85 -2.50 -13.72 5.38
N ILE A 86 -3.13 -14.72 4.79
CA ILE A 86 -3.44 -15.98 5.45
C ILE A 86 -2.48 -17.09 5.08
N GLU A 87 -1.74 -16.94 3.98
CA GLU A 87 -0.78 -17.92 3.49
C GLU A 87 0.27 -17.21 2.63
N GLY A 88 1.54 -17.59 2.72
CA GLY A 88 2.60 -17.07 1.87
C GLY A 88 3.30 -15.81 2.36
N LEU A 89 3.19 -15.45 3.64
CA LEU A 89 3.87 -14.26 4.17
C LEU A 89 5.39 -14.33 4.01
N GLU A 90 5.97 -15.52 4.04
CA GLU A 90 7.38 -15.75 3.77
C GLU A 90 7.80 -15.35 2.34
N ILE A 91 6.88 -15.40 1.38
CA ILE A 91 7.11 -14.90 0.02
C ILE A 91 7.22 -13.38 0.02
N ALA A 92 6.37 -12.71 0.78
CA ALA A 92 6.45 -11.26 0.96
C ALA A 92 7.79 -10.85 1.60
N ASP A 93 8.26 -11.58 2.60
CA ASP A 93 9.58 -11.37 3.21
C ASP A 93 10.71 -11.56 2.18
N LYS A 94 10.62 -12.55 1.31
CA LYS A 94 11.57 -12.76 0.22
C LYS A 94 11.62 -11.59 -0.74
N ILE A 95 10.46 -11.07 -1.13
CA ILE A 95 10.39 -9.89 -2.02
C ILE A 95 11.08 -8.71 -1.37
N ALA A 96 10.84 -8.48 -0.08
CA ALA A 96 11.45 -7.38 0.66
C ALA A 96 12.98 -7.50 0.77
N SER A 97 13.52 -8.71 0.69
CA SER A 97 14.96 -8.99 0.76
C SER A 97 15.67 -8.95 -0.59
N LEU A 98 14.96 -8.79 -1.70
CA LEU A 98 15.56 -8.72 -3.03
C LEU A 98 16.48 -7.49 -3.18
N PRO A 99 17.54 -7.60 -4.01
CA PRO A 99 18.33 -6.43 -4.37
C PRO A 99 17.44 -5.32 -4.92
N ALA A 100 17.59 -4.12 -4.40
CA ALA A 100 16.75 -2.99 -4.74
C ALA A 100 17.59 -1.72 -4.89
N LYS A 101 17.12 -0.80 -5.71
CA LYS A 101 17.74 0.49 -5.98
C LYS A 101 16.80 1.63 -5.59
N PRO A 102 17.32 2.84 -5.27
CA PRO A 102 16.48 4.00 -5.03
C PRO A 102 15.60 4.30 -6.24
N GLN A 103 14.35 4.68 -5.99
CA GLN A 103 13.46 5.13 -7.05
C GLN A 103 13.80 6.57 -7.44
N ALA A 104 14.01 6.81 -8.74
CA ALA A 104 14.32 8.14 -9.25
C ALA A 104 13.16 9.12 -8.96
N GLY A 105 13.51 10.33 -8.48
CA GLY A 105 12.54 11.38 -8.20
C GLY A 105 11.75 11.22 -6.91
N VAL A 106 12.03 10.20 -6.10
CA VAL A 106 11.40 9.99 -4.79
C VAL A 106 12.43 10.17 -3.69
N GLU A 107 12.29 11.23 -2.92
CA GLU A 107 13.07 11.43 -1.70
C GLU A 107 12.48 10.58 -0.57
N GLY A 108 13.31 10.16 0.37
CA GLY A 108 12.86 9.47 1.58
C GLY A 108 12.92 7.95 1.56
N GLY A 109 13.59 7.35 0.57
CA GLY A 109 14.03 5.96 0.68
C GLY A 109 13.12 4.91 0.08
N ALA A 110 12.14 5.27 -0.74
CA ALA A 110 11.44 4.29 -1.55
C ALA A 110 12.42 3.58 -2.49
N ARG A 111 12.37 2.26 -2.49
CA ARG A 111 13.26 1.40 -3.26
C ARG A 111 12.45 0.47 -4.13
N ILE A 112 12.93 0.25 -5.35
CA ILE A 112 12.35 -0.71 -6.28
C ILE A 112 13.30 -1.89 -6.48
N PRO A 113 12.81 -3.13 -6.61
CA PRO A 113 13.66 -4.26 -6.93
C PRO A 113 14.45 -4.00 -8.21
N THR A 114 15.72 -4.39 -8.21
CA THR A 114 16.57 -4.27 -9.41
C THR A 114 15.97 -5.06 -10.57
N ASP A 115 15.48 -6.26 -10.27
CA ASP A 115 14.65 -7.06 -11.19
C ASP A 115 13.19 -6.93 -10.75
N PRO A 116 12.30 -6.39 -11.60
CA PRO A 116 10.91 -6.16 -11.24
C PRO A 116 10.19 -7.44 -10.81
N VAL A 117 9.40 -7.33 -9.73
CA VAL A 117 8.46 -8.38 -9.33
C VAL A 117 7.10 -8.03 -9.91
N VAL A 118 6.53 -8.93 -10.69
CA VAL A 118 5.29 -8.70 -11.43
C VAL A 118 4.16 -9.52 -10.82
N ILE A 119 3.03 -8.85 -10.53
CA ILE A 119 1.79 -9.53 -10.17
C ILE A 119 1.16 -10.04 -11.47
N LEU A 120 1.13 -11.35 -11.64
CA LEU A 120 0.59 -11.97 -12.87
C LEU A 120 -0.94 -12.02 -12.86
N ALA A 121 -1.54 -12.25 -11.71
CA ALA A 121 -2.99 -12.32 -11.57
C ALA A 121 -3.41 -12.03 -10.13
N ILE A 122 -4.59 -11.49 -9.98
CA ILE A 122 -5.31 -11.38 -8.71
C ILE A 122 -6.71 -11.95 -8.98
N GLU A 123 -7.09 -12.97 -8.22
CA GLU A 123 -8.38 -13.66 -8.40
C GLU A 123 -9.16 -13.64 -7.09
N GLN A 124 -10.45 -13.37 -7.19
CA GLN A 124 -11.35 -13.52 -6.07
C GLN A 124 -11.77 -14.99 -5.95
N VAL A 125 -11.60 -15.57 -4.79
CA VAL A 125 -11.99 -16.96 -4.51
C VAL A 125 -13.11 -17.01 -3.47
N GLY A 126 -13.97 -18.02 -3.59
CA GLY A 126 -15.06 -18.24 -2.67
C GLY A 126 -16.31 -17.39 -2.95
N PRO A 127 -17.38 -17.60 -2.18
CA PRO A 127 -18.61 -16.83 -2.33
C PRO A 127 -18.39 -15.37 -1.90
N ARG A 128 -19.12 -14.51 -2.55
CA ARG A 128 -19.18 -13.07 -2.18
C ARG A 128 -20.09 -12.87 -0.98
#